data_699b1db67fbaf909c830d7e9cc1afb42
#
_entry.id   699b1db67fbaf909c830d7e9cc1afb42
#
_cell.length_a   1.000
_cell.length_b   1.000
_cell.length_c   1.000
_cell.angle_alpha   90.00
_cell.angle_beta   90.00
_cell.angle_gamma   90.00
#
_symmetry.space_group_name_H-M   'P 1'
#
loop_
_entity.id
_entity.type
_entity.pdbx_description
1 polymer ?
#
loop_
_entity_poly.entity_id
_entity_poly.type
_entity_poly.pdbx_seq_one_letter_code
_entity_poly.pdbx_strand_id
1 'polypeptide(L)'
;RVVVIGSRGSVEINPRDLMAREACIMGVALMHASPTEMTQIHAALFAGAQAGFVKPVIAKRFALADTTAAHMAVMGAGATGNIVINVQ
;
A
#
# COMPACT_ATOMS: atom_id res chain seq x y z
N ARG A 1 -0.73 12.66 -10.89
CA ARG A 1 -1.60 12.49 -9.70
C ARG A 1 -0.85 11.69 -8.65
N VAL A 2 -0.96 12.11 -7.39
CA VAL A 2 -0.43 11.37 -6.23
C VAL A 2 -1.61 10.94 -5.38
N VAL A 3 -1.66 9.66 -5.01
CA VAL A 3 -2.69 9.12 -4.12
C VAL A 3 -2.03 8.72 -2.82
N VAL A 4 -2.46 9.33 -1.72
CA VAL A 4 -1.99 9.04 -0.35
C VAL A 4 -2.91 7.98 0.24
N ILE A 5 -2.37 6.78 0.44
CA ILE A 5 -3.11 5.63 1.00
C ILE A 5 -2.81 5.47 2.49
N GLY A 6 -1.63 5.91 2.92
CA GLY A 6 -1.22 5.89 4.32
C GLY A 6 -0.12 6.91 4.58
N SER A 7 -0.14 7.49 5.76
CA SER A 7 0.86 8.45 6.19
C SER A 7 1.02 8.40 7.71
N ARG A 8 2.23 8.67 8.16
CA ARG A 8 2.54 8.92 9.57
C ARG A 8 3.21 10.28 9.69
N GLY A 9 2.65 11.13 10.55
CA GLY A 9 3.15 12.49 10.73
C GLY A 9 2.71 13.47 9.65
N SER A 10 3.42 14.58 9.54
CA SER A 10 3.16 15.66 8.59
C SER A 10 4.36 15.86 7.67
N VAL A 11 4.08 16.38 6.48
CA VAL A 11 5.09 16.80 5.50
C VAL A 11 4.80 18.24 5.05
N GLU A 12 5.84 19.01 4.83
CA GLU A 12 5.75 20.32 4.23
C GLU A 12 5.86 20.18 2.70
N ILE A 13 4.98 20.85 1.98
CA ILE A 13 5.01 20.89 0.52
C ILE A 13 5.00 22.34 0.04
N ASN A 14 5.69 22.61 -1.08
CA ASN A 14 5.59 23.88 -1.77
C ASN A 14 4.45 23.80 -2.81
N PRO A 15 3.36 24.58 -2.68
CA PRO A 15 2.26 24.54 -3.63
C PRO A 15 2.66 24.84 -5.09
N ARG A 16 3.74 25.60 -5.30
CA ARG A 16 4.27 25.91 -6.64
C ARG A 16 4.72 24.65 -7.39
N ASP A 17 5.17 23.61 -6.67
CA ASP A 17 5.57 22.35 -7.29
C ASP A 17 4.37 21.59 -7.88
N LEU A 18 3.19 21.75 -7.29
CA LEU A 18 1.95 21.22 -7.84
C LEU A 18 1.50 22.02 -9.07
N MET A 19 1.55 23.35 -8.98
CA MET A 19 1.19 24.24 -10.08
C MET A 19 2.05 24.00 -11.31
N ALA A 20 3.37 23.93 -11.14
CA ALA A 20 4.34 23.72 -12.23
C ALA A 20 4.14 22.39 -12.99
N ARG A 21 3.47 21.41 -12.36
CA ARG A 21 3.23 20.07 -12.92
C ARG A 21 1.78 19.78 -13.22
N GLU A 22 0.90 20.76 -13.03
CA GLU A 22 -0.56 20.56 -13.10
C GLU A 22 -1.00 19.30 -12.30
N ALA A 23 -0.41 19.12 -11.11
CA ALA A 23 -0.55 17.92 -10.32
C ALA A 23 -1.65 18.06 -9.27
N CYS A 24 -2.21 16.92 -8.84
CA CYS A 24 -3.11 16.85 -7.71
C CYS A 24 -2.64 15.78 -6.71
N ILE A 25 -2.92 16.04 -5.44
CA ILE A 25 -2.74 15.08 -4.34
C ILE A 25 -4.14 14.74 -3.81
N MET A 26 -4.41 13.45 -3.69
CA MET A 26 -5.68 12.94 -3.18
C MET A 26 -5.43 11.96 -2.04
N GLY A 27 -6.26 12.00 -0.99
CA GLY A 27 -6.27 11.01 0.07
C GLY A 27 -7.29 9.92 -0.19
N VAL A 28 -6.98 8.70 0.25
CA VAL A 28 -7.91 7.56 0.28
C VAL A 28 -7.95 6.99 1.69
N ALA A 29 -9.14 6.90 2.26
CA ALA A 29 -9.40 6.22 3.52
C ALA A 29 -10.22 4.96 3.26
N LEU A 30 -9.55 3.86 3.04
CA LEU A 30 -10.16 2.60 2.63
C LEU A 30 -11.21 2.07 3.64
N MET A 31 -11.06 2.43 4.92
CA MET A 31 -12.00 2.10 5.98
C MET A 31 -13.38 2.75 5.81
N HIS A 32 -13.51 3.76 4.95
CA HIS A 32 -14.78 4.42 4.64
C HIS A 32 -15.50 3.80 3.43
N ALA A 33 -14.84 2.87 2.74
CA ALA A 33 -15.45 2.20 1.61
C ALA A 33 -16.64 1.32 2.06
N SER A 34 -17.75 1.44 1.37
CA SER A 34 -18.92 0.58 1.56
C SER A 34 -18.61 -0.88 1.18
N PRO A 35 -19.39 -1.86 1.66
CA PRO A 35 -19.22 -3.27 1.26
C PRO A 35 -19.27 -3.47 -0.26
N THR A 36 -20.10 -2.72 -0.95
CA THR A 36 -20.20 -2.78 -2.43
C THR A 36 -18.94 -2.28 -3.10
N GLU A 37 -18.40 -1.12 -2.65
CA GLU A 37 -17.13 -0.59 -3.16
C GLU A 37 -15.97 -1.54 -2.87
N MET A 38 -15.90 -2.13 -1.67
CA MET A 38 -14.89 -3.14 -1.34
C MET A 38 -14.95 -4.34 -2.27
N THR A 39 -16.14 -4.84 -2.59
CA THR A 39 -16.31 -5.93 -3.54
C THR A 39 -15.79 -5.56 -4.93
N GLN A 40 -16.08 -4.36 -5.41
CA GLN A 40 -15.59 -3.86 -6.70
C GLN A 40 -14.07 -3.70 -6.71
N ILE A 41 -13.50 -3.15 -5.64
CA ILE A 41 -12.05 -2.99 -5.47
C ILE A 41 -11.35 -4.36 -5.54
N HIS A 42 -11.84 -5.34 -4.76
CA HIS A 42 -11.27 -6.69 -4.76
C HIS A 42 -11.38 -7.37 -6.13
N ALA A 43 -12.51 -7.23 -6.82
CA ALA A 43 -12.69 -7.78 -8.16
C ALA A 43 -11.70 -7.16 -9.17
N ALA A 44 -11.49 -5.85 -9.11
CA ALA A 44 -10.54 -5.15 -9.97
C ALA A 44 -9.09 -5.57 -9.68
N LEU A 45 -8.71 -5.69 -8.40
CA LEU A 45 -7.38 -6.15 -8.00
C LEU A 45 -7.12 -7.60 -8.44
N PHE A 46 -8.10 -8.47 -8.28
CA PHE A 46 -8.02 -9.87 -8.71
C PHE A 46 -7.85 -9.98 -10.23
N ALA A 47 -8.68 -9.27 -11.00
CA ALA A 47 -8.54 -9.22 -12.46
C ALA A 47 -7.18 -8.66 -12.88
N GLY A 48 -6.68 -7.63 -12.17
CA GLY A 48 -5.36 -7.05 -12.41
C GLY A 48 -4.21 -8.02 -12.13
N ALA A 49 -4.34 -8.84 -11.08
CA ALA A 49 -3.38 -9.88 -10.77
C ALA A 49 -3.37 -10.99 -11.84
N GLN A 50 -4.55 -11.43 -12.29
CA GLN A 50 -4.67 -12.40 -13.38
C GLN A 50 -4.11 -11.88 -14.70
N ALA A 51 -4.34 -10.61 -15.03
CA ALA A 51 -3.79 -9.97 -16.22
C ALA A 51 -2.29 -9.62 -16.10
N GLY A 52 -1.70 -9.79 -14.91
CA GLY A 52 -0.27 -9.64 -14.68
C GLY A 52 0.22 -8.19 -14.54
N PHE A 53 -0.66 -7.18 -14.42
CA PHE A 53 -0.23 -5.81 -14.15
C PHE A 53 -0.23 -5.45 -12.67
N VAL A 54 -0.95 -6.17 -11.81
CA VAL A 54 -0.83 -6.10 -10.36
C VAL A 54 0.18 -7.16 -9.92
N LYS A 55 1.40 -6.72 -9.59
CA LYS A 55 2.52 -7.61 -9.20
C LYS A 55 3.07 -7.15 -7.85
N PRO A 56 2.59 -7.72 -6.74
CA PRO A 56 3.12 -7.39 -5.42
C PRO A 56 4.60 -7.75 -5.30
N VAL A 57 5.40 -6.81 -4.81
CA VAL A 57 6.81 -7.07 -4.50
C VAL A 57 6.89 -7.68 -3.11
N ILE A 58 7.50 -8.85 -2.99
CA ILE A 58 7.77 -9.52 -1.71
C ILE A 58 9.18 -9.13 -1.25
N ALA A 59 9.27 -8.36 -0.17
CA ALA A 59 10.54 -7.94 0.41
C ALA A 59 11.18 -9.05 1.25
N LYS A 60 10.38 -9.69 2.13
CA LYS A 60 10.85 -10.75 3.01
C LYS A 60 9.77 -11.80 3.24
N ARG A 61 10.21 -13.02 3.52
CA ARG A 61 9.36 -14.14 3.94
C ARG A 61 9.80 -14.62 5.31
N PHE A 62 8.84 -14.93 6.18
CA PHE A 62 9.07 -15.47 7.51
C PHE A 62 8.27 -16.76 7.68
N ALA A 63 8.76 -17.67 8.53
CA ALA A 63 7.95 -18.78 8.99
C ALA A 63 6.88 -18.28 9.99
N LEU A 64 5.84 -19.04 10.20
CA LEU A 64 4.79 -18.70 11.17
C LEU A 64 5.36 -18.53 12.59
N ALA A 65 6.33 -19.35 12.97
CA ALA A 65 7.01 -19.23 14.26
C ALA A 65 7.74 -17.89 14.47
N ASP A 66 8.13 -17.24 13.38
CA ASP A 66 8.89 -15.98 13.39
C ASP A 66 7.99 -14.74 13.24
N THR A 67 6.69 -14.85 13.55
CA THR A 67 5.71 -13.76 13.40
C THR A 67 6.14 -12.48 14.12
N THR A 68 6.74 -12.59 15.32
CA THR A 68 7.27 -11.41 16.05
C THR A 68 8.35 -10.69 15.25
N ALA A 69 9.29 -11.43 14.63
CA ALA A 69 10.33 -10.86 13.79
C ALA A 69 9.74 -10.20 12.53
N ALA A 70 8.67 -10.78 11.94
CA ALA A 70 7.95 -10.21 10.83
C ALA A 70 7.31 -8.86 11.19
N HIS A 71 6.65 -8.75 12.34
CA HIS A 71 6.09 -7.50 12.85
C HIS A 71 7.16 -6.43 13.07
N MET A 72 8.28 -6.79 13.66
CA MET A 72 9.42 -5.87 13.85
C MET A 72 9.96 -5.38 12.51
N ALA A 73 10.04 -6.26 11.52
CA ALA A 73 10.50 -5.90 10.18
C ALA A 73 9.56 -4.91 9.47
N VAL A 74 8.23 -5.02 9.66
CA VAL A 74 7.26 -4.05 9.12
C VAL A 74 7.42 -2.67 9.75
N MET A 75 7.78 -2.62 11.03
CA MET A 75 7.97 -1.35 11.77
C MET A 75 9.31 -0.69 11.45
N GLY A 76 10.25 -1.41 10.85
CA GLY A 76 11.56 -0.89 10.45
C GLY A 76 11.47 0.16 9.35
N ALA A 77 12.36 1.16 9.42
CA ALA A 77 12.47 2.17 8.37
C ALA A 77 13.03 1.56 7.07
N GLY A 78 12.57 2.08 5.92
CA GLY A 78 13.10 1.69 4.60
C GLY A 78 12.61 0.34 4.07
N ALA A 79 11.57 -0.25 4.67
CA ALA A 79 10.94 -1.46 4.12
C ALA A 79 10.29 -1.15 2.77
N THR A 80 10.78 -1.77 1.70
CA THR A 80 10.17 -1.71 0.36
C THR A 80 9.57 -3.07 0.00
N GLY A 81 8.28 -3.09 -0.35
CA GLY A 81 7.56 -4.31 -0.65
C GLY A 81 6.85 -4.93 0.56
N ASN A 82 6.20 -6.05 0.33
CA ASN A 82 5.38 -6.75 1.33
C ASN A 82 6.20 -7.75 2.14
N ILE A 83 5.87 -7.87 3.42
CA ILE A 83 6.36 -8.92 4.29
C ILE A 83 5.29 -10.01 4.35
N VAL A 84 5.70 -11.24 4.09
CA VAL A 84 4.81 -12.40 4.01
C VAL A 84 5.19 -13.42 5.07
N ILE A 85 4.20 -14.00 5.74
CA ILE A 85 4.36 -15.13 6.66
C ILE A 85 3.88 -16.40 5.94
N ASN A 86 4.74 -17.39 5.86
CA ASN A 86 4.38 -18.72 5.36
C ASN A 86 3.72 -19.49 6.51
N VAL A 87 2.50 -19.96 6.28
CA VAL A 87 1.70 -20.70 7.28
C VAL A 87 1.80 -22.23 7.13
N GLN A 88 2.68 -22.68 6.25
CA GLN A 88 2.99 -24.11 6.03
C GLN A 88 4.40 -24.41 6.49
#